data_3c09eedda9f09718434cbd4a94a681a4
#
_entry.id   3c09eedda9f09718434cbd4a94a681a4
#
_cell.length_a   1.000
_cell.length_b   1.000
_cell.length_c   1.000
_cell.angle_alpha   90.00
_cell.angle_beta   90.00
_cell.angle_gamma   90.00
#
_symmetry.space_group_name_H-M   'P 1'
#
loop_
_entity.id
_entity.type
_entity.pdbx_description
1 polymer ?
#
loop_
_entity_poly.entity_id
_entity_poly.type
_entity_poly.pdbx_seq_one_letter_code
_entity_poly.pdbx_strand_id
1 'polypeptide(L)'
;MSHRHTPLDTAAMPPGIPYIIGNEAAERFSFYGMRTILVVFMVQYLHFMDGSGGRQLTGNEAVEYYHQFASWVYFTPLLGALVADIFLGKYRTILCLSVVYCLGHAALACMGSYGNSPWWLFAGLLLICVGSGGIKPCVSAHVGDQFGRKNHHLITRIYSWFYFSINFGSFFSTLLTPWLLVKYGPHWAFGIPGVLMAVATFMFWLGRNRFVHIPPSGRGFFKEVFSRDGIVALGKLVPLFTFVAVFWSLYDQTGSSWVLQAEQMDLKFLGITWLESQIQAVNPILILVFIPLFTFVVYPWINRIFPLTPLRKIGLGMLLMTLSFGLTTLIQTWIDAGQRPSIGWQILAFVIITAAEILVAVVGLEFAYTQAPRAMKSWVMSLFWLAVWGGNQFTAQVNHFIAIPSSAELQFEEASAKLPSAWQTSPRTIVLPGYDGVTSADDLVVRCEKGRLDAVEIPGRATFFAAADRIEASSTENLPSKENGRERLAGAKDLWGNPLVYDLIDSSHARISSAGPDRTSKTQWDIGLIIEKVSGDAPSTTDTWLGRRKAALGIKEPPAQAGFKRTEFSGGQSKLEGAAYFRFFTWLVLVTTVFFIPFAFIYRPKTYLHD
;
A
#
# COMPACT_ATOMS: atom_id res chain seq x y z
N MET A 1 -27.32 18.18 30.26
CA MET A 1 -27.89 16.83 30.34
C MET A 1 -26.78 15.90 30.80
N SER A 2 -27.01 15.15 31.90
CA SER A 2 -26.04 14.15 32.38
C SER A 2 -26.04 12.97 31.41
N HIS A 3 -24.87 12.64 30.86
CA HIS A 3 -24.69 11.44 30.03
C HIS A 3 -24.85 10.18 30.90
N ARG A 4 -25.35 9.09 30.31
CA ARG A 4 -25.44 7.80 31.00
C ARG A 4 -24.02 7.19 31.15
N HIS A 5 -23.75 6.70 32.36
CA HIS A 5 -22.49 6.02 32.68
C HIS A 5 -22.62 4.50 32.80
N THR A 6 -23.85 3.98 32.75
CA THR A 6 -24.15 2.54 32.85
C THR A 6 -25.05 2.10 31.70
N PRO A 7 -24.93 0.86 31.22
CA PRO A 7 -25.79 0.29 30.19
C PRO A 7 -27.27 0.32 30.59
N LEU A 8 -28.15 0.38 29.59
CA LEU A 8 -29.60 0.26 29.80
C LEU A 8 -29.92 -1.13 30.33
N ASP A 9 -30.78 -1.16 31.35
CA ASP A 9 -31.33 -2.42 31.89
C ASP A 9 -32.48 -2.92 30.99
N THR A 10 -32.15 -3.41 29.82
CA THR A 10 -33.07 -3.90 28.79
C THR A 10 -32.56 -5.19 28.17
N ALA A 11 -33.47 -6.07 27.75
CA ALA A 11 -33.16 -7.23 26.94
C ALA A 11 -33.06 -6.89 25.44
N ALA A 12 -33.52 -5.68 25.05
CA ALA A 12 -33.51 -5.24 23.66
C ALA A 12 -32.14 -4.70 23.23
N MET A 13 -31.98 -4.52 21.90
CA MET A 13 -30.80 -3.90 21.29
C MET A 13 -30.62 -2.46 21.81
N PRO A 14 -29.40 -2.09 22.25
CA PRO A 14 -29.12 -0.72 22.66
C PRO A 14 -29.35 0.28 21.52
N PRO A 15 -30.05 1.39 21.74
CA PRO A 15 -30.45 2.32 20.68
C PRO A 15 -29.28 3.11 20.07
N GLY A 16 -28.12 3.06 20.69
CA GLY A 16 -26.88 3.67 20.16
C GLY A 16 -26.19 2.85 19.04
N ILE A 17 -26.42 1.54 18.99
CA ILE A 17 -25.71 0.61 18.10
C ILE A 17 -25.77 1.00 16.61
N PRO A 18 -26.94 1.37 16.01
CA PRO A 18 -26.97 1.74 14.60
C PRO A 18 -26.06 2.93 14.24
N TYR A 19 -25.92 3.90 15.15
CA TYR A 19 -25.04 5.07 14.94
C TYR A 19 -23.56 4.68 14.95
N ILE A 20 -23.19 3.70 15.79
CA ILE A 20 -21.80 3.22 15.89
C ILE A 20 -21.46 2.37 14.65
N ILE A 21 -22.33 1.44 14.26
CA ILE A 21 -22.12 0.59 13.08
C ILE A 21 -22.08 1.42 11.79
N GLY A 22 -22.98 2.40 11.66
CA GLY A 22 -22.98 3.30 10.50
C GLY A 22 -21.71 4.15 10.41
N ASN A 23 -21.19 4.63 11.54
CA ASN A 23 -19.90 5.34 11.59
C ASN A 23 -18.74 4.44 11.18
N GLU A 24 -18.71 3.20 11.65
CA GLU A 24 -17.66 2.24 11.26
C GLU A 24 -17.71 1.91 9.78
N ALA A 25 -18.89 1.61 9.22
CA ALA A 25 -19.04 1.31 7.80
C ALA A 25 -18.51 2.44 6.92
N ALA A 26 -18.80 3.70 7.26
CA ALA A 26 -18.34 4.86 6.53
C ALA A 26 -16.82 5.11 6.71
N GLU A 27 -16.29 4.89 7.91
CA GLU A 27 -14.84 4.99 8.15
C GLU A 27 -14.10 3.94 7.32
N ARG A 28 -14.58 2.69 7.31
CA ARG A 28 -13.98 1.62 6.50
C ARG A 28 -14.07 1.91 5.00
N PHE A 29 -15.24 2.37 4.53
CA PHE A 29 -15.39 2.83 3.15
C PHE A 29 -14.35 3.90 2.81
N SER A 30 -14.21 4.91 3.67
CA SER A 30 -13.29 6.03 3.45
C SER A 30 -11.83 5.57 3.44
N PHE A 31 -11.45 4.75 4.42
CA PHE A 31 -10.07 4.26 4.56
C PHE A 31 -9.66 3.35 3.41
N TYR A 32 -10.43 2.29 3.15
CA TYR A 32 -10.08 1.33 2.11
C TYR A 32 -10.18 1.94 0.71
N GLY A 33 -11.17 2.80 0.48
CA GLY A 33 -11.30 3.50 -0.80
C GLY A 33 -10.10 4.38 -1.11
N MET A 34 -9.66 5.20 -0.17
CA MET A 34 -8.46 6.02 -0.33
C MET A 34 -7.20 5.17 -0.48
N ARG A 35 -7.02 4.16 0.38
CA ARG A 35 -5.86 3.28 0.37
C ARG A 35 -5.71 2.52 -0.97
N THR A 36 -6.83 2.06 -1.53
CA THR A 36 -6.86 1.30 -2.79
C THR A 36 -6.25 2.04 -3.97
N ILE A 37 -6.48 3.35 -4.06
CA ILE A 37 -5.99 4.17 -5.18
C ILE A 37 -4.62 4.81 -4.93
N LEU A 38 -4.09 4.71 -3.71
CA LEU A 38 -2.97 5.55 -3.26
C LEU A 38 -1.70 5.34 -4.10
N VAL A 39 -1.32 4.10 -4.39
CA VAL A 39 -0.09 3.81 -5.18
C VAL A 39 -0.26 4.26 -6.63
N VAL A 40 -1.37 3.91 -7.27
CA VAL A 40 -1.68 4.35 -8.66
C VAL A 40 -1.72 5.87 -8.73
N PHE A 41 -2.36 6.52 -7.75
CA PHE A 41 -2.39 7.98 -7.69
C PHE A 41 -0.98 8.57 -7.60
N MET A 42 -0.11 8.06 -6.75
CA MET A 42 1.25 8.57 -6.59
C MET A 42 2.11 8.40 -7.85
N VAL A 43 1.97 7.27 -8.55
CA VAL A 43 2.76 6.99 -9.76
C VAL A 43 2.22 7.72 -10.98
N GLN A 44 0.89 7.72 -11.19
CA GLN A 44 0.30 8.16 -12.46
C GLN A 44 -0.31 9.55 -12.43
N TYR A 45 -0.82 10.04 -11.26
CA TYR A 45 -1.64 11.25 -11.18
C TYR A 45 -0.97 12.41 -10.45
N LEU A 46 -0.20 12.14 -9.39
CA LEU A 46 0.31 13.17 -8.48
C LEU A 46 1.10 14.26 -9.21
N HIS A 47 1.95 13.88 -10.14
CA HIS A 47 2.78 14.82 -10.89
C HIS A 47 1.99 15.73 -11.87
N PHE A 48 0.74 15.37 -12.21
CA PHE A 48 -0.16 16.21 -13.00
C PHE A 48 -1.08 17.11 -12.16
N MET A 49 -1.09 16.98 -10.84
CA MET A 49 -1.95 17.78 -9.98
C MET A 49 -1.55 19.25 -9.98
N ASP A 50 -0.26 19.55 -9.90
CA ASP A 50 0.25 20.90 -10.00
C ASP A 50 0.29 21.36 -11.47
N GLY A 51 -0.05 22.61 -11.73
CA GLY A 51 -0.24 23.16 -13.09
C GLY A 51 0.98 23.16 -13.99
N SER A 52 2.15 22.74 -13.50
CA SER A 52 3.41 22.70 -14.25
C SER A 52 3.93 21.29 -14.55
N GLY A 53 3.22 20.23 -14.11
CA GLY A 53 3.76 18.89 -14.07
C GLY A 53 4.88 18.76 -13.01
N GLY A 54 4.77 17.82 -12.08
CA GLY A 54 5.80 17.54 -11.07
C GLY A 54 6.71 16.41 -11.49
N ARG A 55 7.69 16.08 -10.63
CA ARG A 55 8.44 14.83 -10.74
C ARG A 55 7.50 13.65 -10.59
N GLN A 56 7.59 12.71 -11.49
CA GLN A 56 6.87 11.44 -11.37
C GLN A 56 7.58 10.56 -10.34
N LEU A 57 6.84 10.03 -9.38
CA LEU A 57 7.39 9.06 -8.44
C LEU A 57 7.60 7.72 -9.14
N THR A 58 8.71 7.07 -8.82
CA THR A 58 8.98 5.70 -9.23
C THR A 58 8.05 4.72 -8.48
N GLY A 59 7.87 3.52 -9.03
CA GLY A 59 7.09 2.48 -8.36
C GLY A 59 7.62 2.15 -6.96
N ASN A 60 8.96 2.10 -6.77
CA ASN A 60 9.57 1.82 -5.47
C ASN A 60 9.30 2.93 -4.44
N GLU A 61 9.40 4.20 -4.84
CA GLU A 61 9.08 5.33 -3.97
C GLU A 61 7.60 5.35 -3.56
N ALA A 62 6.70 5.07 -4.50
CA ALA A 62 5.28 4.98 -4.21
C ALA A 62 4.96 3.82 -3.25
N VAL A 63 5.60 2.66 -3.41
CA VAL A 63 5.49 1.53 -2.49
C VAL A 63 6.08 1.87 -1.12
N GLU A 64 7.23 2.54 -1.06
CA GLU A 64 7.82 3.01 0.20
C GLU A 64 6.85 3.93 0.95
N TYR A 65 6.34 4.99 0.32
CA TYR A 65 5.41 5.94 0.95
C TYR A 65 4.08 5.28 1.36
N TYR A 66 3.57 4.36 0.55
CA TYR A 66 2.39 3.57 0.90
C TYR A 66 2.61 2.77 2.19
N HIS A 67 3.73 2.07 2.30
CA HIS A 67 4.03 1.27 3.49
C HIS A 67 4.41 2.12 4.70
N GLN A 68 5.02 3.28 4.51
CA GLN A 68 5.20 4.27 5.58
C GLN A 68 3.84 4.75 6.11
N PHE A 69 2.93 5.15 5.23
CA PHE A 69 1.57 5.53 5.62
C PHE A 69 0.85 4.38 6.35
N ALA A 70 0.83 3.17 5.76
CA ALA A 70 0.21 2.00 6.38
C ALA A 70 0.80 1.70 7.76
N SER A 71 2.11 1.78 7.91
CA SER A 71 2.81 1.63 9.18
C SER A 71 2.27 2.60 10.24
N TRP A 72 2.27 3.90 9.97
CA TRP A 72 1.79 4.90 10.94
C TRP A 72 0.32 4.75 11.30
N VAL A 73 -0.54 4.34 10.36
CA VAL A 73 -1.95 4.03 10.61
C VAL A 73 -2.14 2.90 11.63
N TYR A 74 -1.19 1.98 11.74
CA TYR A 74 -1.24 0.89 12.71
C TYR A 74 -0.46 1.17 14.00
N PHE A 75 0.37 2.21 14.02
CA PHE A 75 1.01 2.71 15.23
C PHE A 75 0.08 3.63 16.04
N THR A 76 -0.62 4.55 15.36
CA THR A 76 -1.45 5.57 16.02
C THR A 76 -2.60 5.01 16.87
N PRO A 77 -3.19 3.81 16.62
CA PRO A 77 -4.17 3.19 17.51
C PRO A 77 -3.67 2.96 18.94
N LEU A 78 -2.38 2.71 19.11
CA LEU A 78 -1.77 2.61 20.44
C LEU A 78 -1.88 3.94 21.20
N LEU A 79 -1.57 5.05 20.53
CA LEU A 79 -1.67 6.40 21.11
C LEU A 79 -3.12 6.80 21.34
N GLY A 80 -4.01 6.49 20.39
CA GLY A 80 -5.43 6.78 20.48
C GLY A 80 -6.13 6.06 21.65
N ALA A 81 -5.78 4.80 21.88
CA ALA A 81 -6.27 4.05 23.04
C ALA A 81 -5.80 4.69 24.37
N LEU A 82 -4.52 5.09 24.46
CA LEU A 82 -4.00 5.79 25.63
C LEU A 82 -4.76 7.12 25.89
N VAL A 83 -4.97 7.90 24.83
CA VAL A 83 -5.73 9.17 24.93
C VAL A 83 -7.16 8.91 25.40
N ALA A 84 -7.80 7.87 24.90
CA ALA A 84 -9.17 7.51 25.30
C ALA A 84 -9.25 7.02 26.75
N ASP A 85 -8.34 6.15 27.16
CA ASP A 85 -8.41 5.51 28.46
C ASP A 85 -7.91 6.42 29.58
N ILE A 86 -7.00 7.36 29.30
CA ILE A 86 -6.38 8.23 30.32
C ILE A 86 -7.07 9.60 30.40
N PHE A 87 -7.42 10.21 29.26
CA PHE A 87 -7.76 11.64 29.23
C PHE A 87 -9.22 11.94 28.82
N LEU A 88 -9.69 11.46 27.64
CA LEU A 88 -10.90 11.96 27.02
C LEU A 88 -12.13 11.05 27.18
N GLY A 89 -11.91 9.75 27.39
CA GLY A 89 -12.94 8.73 27.25
C GLY A 89 -13.27 8.41 25.78
N LYS A 90 -13.78 7.22 25.50
CA LYS A 90 -13.94 6.67 24.14
C LYS A 90 -14.80 7.55 23.24
N TYR A 91 -15.96 8.02 23.71
CA TYR A 91 -16.86 8.84 22.89
C TYR A 91 -16.20 10.13 22.37
N ARG A 92 -15.55 10.90 23.25
CA ARG A 92 -14.90 12.16 22.86
C ARG A 92 -13.73 11.90 21.93
N THR A 93 -12.95 10.86 22.20
CA THR A 93 -11.82 10.47 21.35
C THR A 93 -12.31 10.12 19.94
N ILE A 94 -13.34 9.29 19.80
CA ILE A 94 -13.92 8.96 18.50
C ILE A 94 -14.37 10.24 17.77
N LEU A 95 -15.15 11.10 18.44
CA LEU A 95 -15.70 12.28 17.79
C LEU A 95 -14.62 13.27 17.34
N CYS A 96 -13.68 13.63 18.23
CA CYS A 96 -12.60 14.58 17.91
C CYS A 96 -11.72 14.06 16.78
N LEU A 97 -11.32 12.78 16.84
CA LEU A 97 -10.44 12.19 15.85
C LEU A 97 -11.16 11.88 14.53
N SER A 98 -12.48 11.65 14.54
CA SER A 98 -13.27 11.62 13.30
C SER A 98 -13.29 12.97 12.58
N VAL A 99 -13.31 14.09 13.30
CA VAL A 99 -13.17 15.42 12.68
C VAL A 99 -11.78 15.60 12.06
N VAL A 100 -10.71 15.20 12.76
CA VAL A 100 -9.34 15.24 12.22
C VAL A 100 -9.23 14.37 10.96
N TYR A 101 -9.85 13.21 10.96
CA TYR A 101 -9.92 12.31 9.82
C TYR A 101 -10.63 12.96 8.61
N CYS A 102 -11.76 13.63 8.83
CA CYS A 102 -12.47 14.38 7.79
C CYS A 102 -11.59 15.50 7.21
N LEU A 103 -10.83 16.22 8.04
CA LEU A 103 -9.88 17.24 7.59
C LEU A 103 -8.78 16.63 6.73
N GLY A 104 -8.32 15.41 7.04
CA GLY A 104 -7.37 14.67 6.21
C GLY A 104 -7.90 14.39 4.81
N HIS A 105 -9.14 13.90 4.69
CA HIS A 105 -9.78 13.71 3.39
C HIS A 105 -10.02 15.03 2.63
N ALA A 106 -10.37 16.10 3.35
CA ALA A 106 -10.51 17.42 2.75
C ALA A 106 -9.16 17.90 2.17
N ALA A 107 -8.05 17.71 2.89
CA ALA A 107 -6.72 18.04 2.40
C ALA A 107 -6.37 17.25 1.13
N LEU A 108 -6.65 15.93 1.09
CA LEU A 108 -6.46 15.13 -0.11
C LEU A 108 -7.36 15.59 -1.28
N ALA A 109 -8.60 15.97 -1.01
CA ALA A 109 -9.51 16.47 -2.03
C ALA A 109 -9.11 17.86 -2.56
N CYS A 110 -8.38 18.67 -1.79
CA CYS A 110 -7.91 19.99 -2.18
C CYS A 110 -6.57 20.00 -2.94
N MET A 111 -5.92 18.84 -3.11
CA MET A 111 -4.69 18.74 -3.89
C MET A 111 -4.85 19.35 -5.28
N GLY A 112 -3.82 20.08 -5.74
CA GLY A 112 -3.81 20.73 -7.05
C GLY A 112 -4.66 22.01 -7.16
N SER A 113 -5.41 22.38 -6.12
CA SER A 113 -6.15 23.66 -6.10
C SER A 113 -5.27 24.82 -5.62
N TYR A 114 -4.29 24.55 -4.77
CA TYR A 114 -3.46 25.58 -4.09
C TYR A 114 -1.96 25.28 -4.19
N GLY A 115 -1.48 24.64 -5.24
CA GLY A 115 -0.06 24.32 -5.46
C GLY A 115 0.52 23.30 -4.45
N ASN A 116 1.75 22.84 -4.69
CA ASN A 116 2.48 21.86 -3.87
C ASN A 116 1.64 20.63 -3.43
N SER A 117 1.15 19.87 -4.41
CA SER A 117 0.32 18.68 -4.18
C SER A 117 0.99 17.60 -3.32
N PRO A 118 2.31 17.35 -3.39
CA PRO A 118 2.99 16.44 -2.45
C PRO A 118 2.83 16.83 -0.98
N TRP A 119 2.85 18.14 -0.67
CA TRP A 119 2.62 18.60 0.70
C TRP A 119 1.18 18.33 1.17
N TRP A 120 0.18 18.59 0.29
CA TRP A 120 -1.23 18.28 0.58
C TRP A 120 -1.47 16.79 0.76
N LEU A 121 -0.79 15.95 -0.05
CA LEU A 121 -0.81 14.50 0.11
C LEU A 121 -0.27 14.09 1.47
N PHE A 122 0.93 14.56 1.84
CA PHE A 122 1.54 14.26 3.12
C PHE A 122 0.68 14.72 4.30
N ALA A 123 0.21 15.97 4.28
CA ALA A 123 -0.63 16.52 5.34
C ALA A 123 -1.95 15.74 5.48
N GLY A 124 -2.60 15.42 4.36
CA GLY A 124 -3.83 14.64 4.34
C GLY A 124 -3.64 13.24 4.92
N LEU A 125 -2.59 12.53 4.49
CA LEU A 125 -2.27 11.19 5.01
C LEU A 125 -1.90 11.22 6.50
N LEU A 126 -1.16 12.24 6.96
CA LEU A 126 -0.82 12.42 8.38
C LEU A 126 -2.09 12.63 9.22
N LEU A 127 -3.00 13.50 8.78
CA LEU A 127 -4.28 13.74 9.47
C LEU A 127 -5.15 12.48 9.51
N ILE A 128 -5.16 11.69 8.44
CA ILE A 128 -5.85 10.39 8.40
C ILE A 128 -5.21 9.40 9.38
N CYS A 129 -3.88 9.31 9.45
CA CYS A 129 -3.18 8.47 10.43
C CYS A 129 -3.59 8.83 11.86
N VAL A 130 -3.53 10.11 12.22
CA VAL A 130 -3.91 10.59 13.55
C VAL A 130 -5.39 10.31 13.83
N GLY A 131 -6.26 10.64 12.89
CA GLY A 131 -7.71 10.46 13.02
C GLY A 131 -8.10 8.99 13.19
N SER A 132 -7.59 8.09 12.33
CA SER A 132 -7.91 6.67 12.38
C SER A 132 -7.37 6.00 13.66
N GLY A 133 -6.28 6.52 14.21
CA GLY A 133 -5.65 5.98 15.41
C GLY A 133 -6.58 5.92 16.62
N GLY A 134 -7.41 6.92 16.83
CA GLY A 134 -8.37 6.88 17.94
C GLY A 134 -9.70 6.21 17.60
N ILE A 135 -10.07 6.18 16.33
CA ILE A 135 -11.34 5.58 15.90
C ILE A 135 -11.27 4.06 16.03
N LYS A 136 -10.26 3.42 15.41
CA LYS A 136 -10.14 1.95 15.33
C LYS A 136 -10.27 1.22 16.67
N PRO A 137 -9.47 1.52 17.72
CA PRO A 137 -9.56 0.81 19.00
C PRO A 137 -10.80 1.22 19.80
N CYS A 138 -11.24 2.48 19.71
CA CYS A 138 -12.30 3.00 20.55
C CYS A 138 -13.69 2.59 20.08
N VAL A 139 -13.95 2.48 18.77
CA VAL A 139 -15.28 2.16 18.24
C VAL A 139 -15.69 0.75 18.61
N SER A 140 -14.84 -0.25 18.42
CA SER A 140 -15.15 -1.64 18.81
C SER A 140 -15.37 -1.78 20.31
N ALA A 141 -14.54 -1.14 21.14
CA ALA A 141 -14.71 -1.13 22.57
C ALA A 141 -16.00 -0.37 22.98
N HIS A 142 -16.33 0.74 22.32
CA HIS A 142 -17.55 1.51 22.58
C HIS A 142 -18.83 0.73 22.23
N VAL A 143 -18.79 -0.15 21.22
CA VAL A 143 -19.88 -1.11 20.96
C VAL A 143 -20.11 -1.99 22.17
N GLY A 144 -19.06 -2.61 22.71
CA GLY A 144 -19.14 -3.48 23.89
C GLY A 144 -19.72 -2.77 25.13
N ASP A 145 -19.34 -1.50 25.34
CA ASP A 145 -19.77 -0.69 26.46
C ASP A 145 -21.30 -0.41 26.48
N GLN A 146 -22.01 -0.59 25.37
CA GLN A 146 -23.44 -0.36 25.28
C GLN A 146 -24.28 -1.50 25.90
N PHE A 147 -23.67 -2.67 26.16
CA PHE A 147 -24.36 -3.87 26.59
C PHE A 147 -24.26 -4.08 28.10
N GLY A 148 -25.39 -4.44 28.71
CA GLY A 148 -25.53 -4.81 30.12
C GLY A 148 -25.79 -6.31 30.29
N ARG A 149 -26.07 -6.73 31.53
CA ARG A 149 -26.29 -8.16 31.85
C ARG A 149 -27.47 -8.78 31.09
N LYS A 150 -28.58 -8.03 30.88
CA LYS A 150 -29.82 -8.57 30.27
C LYS A 150 -29.71 -8.77 28.75
N ASN A 151 -28.86 -8.01 28.05
CA ASN A 151 -28.72 -8.06 26.61
C ASN A 151 -27.33 -8.52 26.15
N HIS A 152 -26.51 -9.05 27.06
CA HIS A 152 -25.16 -9.56 26.76
C HIS A 152 -25.17 -10.65 25.67
N HIS A 153 -26.23 -11.46 25.59
CA HIS A 153 -26.40 -12.49 24.57
C HIS A 153 -26.46 -11.94 23.13
N LEU A 154 -26.72 -10.65 22.95
CA LEU A 154 -26.76 -10.00 21.63
C LEU A 154 -25.37 -9.54 21.15
N ILE A 155 -24.35 -9.53 22.02
CA ILE A 155 -23.00 -9.03 21.69
C ILE A 155 -22.41 -9.76 20.48
N THR A 156 -22.44 -11.09 20.47
CA THR A 156 -21.89 -11.89 19.36
C THR A 156 -22.54 -11.54 18.03
N ARG A 157 -23.87 -11.35 18.03
CA ARG A 157 -24.63 -10.94 16.84
C ARG A 157 -24.19 -9.56 16.34
N ILE A 158 -23.94 -8.62 17.26
CA ILE A 158 -23.53 -7.26 16.90
C ILE A 158 -22.11 -7.21 16.37
N TYR A 159 -21.17 -7.95 16.97
CA TYR A 159 -19.82 -8.04 16.41
C TYR A 159 -19.83 -8.70 15.02
N SER A 160 -20.74 -9.63 14.74
CA SER A 160 -20.92 -10.17 13.39
C SER A 160 -21.41 -9.09 12.40
N TRP A 161 -22.38 -8.26 12.80
CA TRP A 161 -22.83 -7.11 12.00
C TRP A 161 -21.73 -6.04 11.83
N PHE A 162 -20.97 -5.78 12.87
CA PHE A 162 -19.83 -4.87 12.84
C PHE A 162 -18.79 -5.34 11.83
N TYR A 163 -18.43 -6.63 11.89
CA TYR A 163 -17.49 -7.23 10.94
C TYR A 163 -18.02 -7.24 9.50
N PHE A 164 -19.30 -7.53 9.32
CA PHE A 164 -19.96 -7.43 8.02
C PHE A 164 -19.87 -5.99 7.48
N SER A 165 -20.14 -4.99 8.29
CA SER A 165 -20.10 -3.58 7.87
C SER A 165 -18.71 -3.13 7.42
N ILE A 166 -17.65 -3.63 8.07
CA ILE A 166 -16.25 -3.41 7.67
C ILE A 166 -16.02 -3.91 6.25
N ASN A 167 -16.32 -5.18 5.99
CA ASN A 167 -16.07 -5.81 4.70
C ASN A 167 -16.98 -5.27 3.60
N PHE A 168 -18.24 -4.94 3.93
CA PHE A 168 -19.17 -4.30 3.02
C PHE A 168 -18.65 -2.91 2.58
N GLY A 169 -18.25 -2.05 3.54
CA GLY A 169 -17.68 -0.75 3.24
C GLY A 169 -16.40 -0.86 2.40
N SER A 170 -15.52 -1.79 2.76
CA SER A 170 -14.28 -2.06 2.02
C SER A 170 -14.56 -2.50 0.58
N PHE A 171 -15.44 -3.48 0.36
CA PHE A 171 -15.75 -4.00 -0.96
C PHE A 171 -16.26 -2.92 -1.92
N PHE A 172 -17.28 -2.17 -1.50
CA PHE A 172 -17.86 -1.15 -2.37
C PHE A 172 -16.91 0.02 -2.63
N SER A 173 -16.13 0.44 -1.63
CA SER A 173 -15.17 1.52 -1.81
C SER A 173 -14.04 1.12 -2.75
N THR A 174 -13.54 -0.11 -2.64
CA THR A 174 -12.46 -0.63 -3.48
C THR A 174 -12.87 -0.77 -4.95
N LEU A 175 -14.15 -0.98 -5.24
CA LEU A 175 -14.68 -0.95 -6.61
C LEU A 175 -14.92 0.47 -7.10
N LEU A 176 -15.46 1.34 -6.26
CA LEU A 176 -15.93 2.67 -6.65
C LEU A 176 -14.80 3.68 -6.79
N THR A 177 -13.84 3.73 -5.86
CA THR A 177 -12.83 4.80 -5.85
C THR A 177 -11.85 4.75 -7.03
N PRO A 178 -11.37 3.58 -7.53
CA PRO A 178 -10.58 3.54 -8.76
C PRO A 178 -11.35 4.05 -9.98
N TRP A 179 -12.63 3.69 -10.09
CA TRP A 179 -13.49 4.19 -11.17
C TRP A 179 -13.68 5.72 -11.07
N LEU A 180 -13.89 6.27 -9.88
CA LEU A 180 -13.95 7.71 -9.66
C LEU A 180 -12.63 8.39 -10.04
N LEU A 181 -11.49 7.79 -9.69
CA LEU A 181 -10.17 8.32 -10.02
C LEU A 181 -9.98 8.43 -11.53
N VAL A 182 -10.29 7.38 -12.27
CA VAL A 182 -10.14 7.35 -13.73
C VAL A 182 -11.12 8.30 -14.42
N LYS A 183 -12.40 8.29 -14.02
CA LYS A 183 -13.46 9.05 -14.72
C LYS A 183 -13.51 10.51 -14.30
N TYR A 184 -13.47 10.80 -13.01
CA TYR A 184 -13.70 12.13 -12.43
C TYR A 184 -12.46 12.76 -11.80
N GLY A 185 -11.44 11.97 -11.52
CA GLY A 185 -10.15 12.40 -11.00
C GLY A 185 -10.02 12.39 -9.48
N PRO A 186 -8.83 12.82 -9.00
CA PRO A 186 -8.44 12.69 -7.59
C PRO A 186 -9.37 13.42 -6.62
N HIS A 187 -9.84 14.62 -6.98
CA HIS A 187 -10.74 15.40 -6.11
C HIS A 187 -11.99 14.62 -5.70
N TRP A 188 -12.62 13.91 -6.63
CA TRP A 188 -13.79 13.09 -6.37
C TRP A 188 -13.43 11.78 -5.69
N ALA A 189 -12.34 11.13 -6.12
CA ALA A 189 -11.91 9.86 -5.57
C ALA A 189 -11.52 9.95 -4.08
N PHE A 190 -10.91 11.05 -3.64
CA PHE A 190 -10.60 11.31 -2.23
C PHE A 190 -11.73 12.07 -1.50
N GLY A 191 -12.52 12.87 -2.22
CA GLY A 191 -13.56 13.71 -1.63
C GLY A 191 -14.81 12.95 -1.22
N ILE A 192 -15.33 12.05 -2.08
CA ILE A 192 -16.54 11.25 -1.77
C ILE A 192 -16.38 10.43 -0.48
N PRO A 193 -15.28 9.66 -0.27
CA PRO A 193 -15.02 9.01 1.01
C PRO A 193 -15.04 9.98 2.19
N GLY A 194 -14.45 11.18 2.02
CA GLY A 194 -14.43 12.22 3.05
C GLY A 194 -15.81 12.75 3.41
N VAL A 195 -16.68 12.99 2.42
CA VAL A 195 -18.06 13.43 2.64
C VAL A 195 -18.87 12.37 3.39
N LEU A 196 -18.71 11.09 3.01
CA LEU A 196 -19.37 9.98 3.71
C LEU A 196 -18.92 9.91 5.17
N MET A 197 -17.64 10.09 5.43
CA MET A 197 -17.11 10.12 6.80
C MET A 197 -17.64 11.33 7.59
N ALA A 198 -17.76 12.50 6.98
CA ALA A 198 -18.32 13.68 7.61
C ALA A 198 -19.80 13.46 7.99
N VAL A 199 -20.59 12.88 7.09
CA VAL A 199 -21.99 12.51 7.36
C VAL A 199 -22.06 11.50 8.51
N ALA A 200 -21.23 10.47 8.50
CA ALA A 200 -21.19 9.47 9.56
C ALA A 200 -20.76 10.05 10.91
N THR A 201 -19.78 10.94 10.92
CA THR A 201 -19.35 11.68 12.13
C THR A 201 -20.49 12.52 12.69
N PHE A 202 -21.25 13.20 11.83
CA PHE A 202 -22.43 13.95 12.23
C PHE A 202 -23.52 13.03 12.79
N MET A 203 -23.81 11.91 12.15
CA MET A 203 -24.76 10.91 12.64
C MET A 203 -24.33 10.34 13.99
N PHE A 204 -23.04 10.04 14.17
CA PHE A 204 -22.49 9.62 15.45
C PHE A 204 -22.70 10.68 16.54
N TRP A 205 -22.45 11.95 16.24
CA TRP A 205 -22.71 13.06 17.15
C TRP A 205 -24.19 13.18 17.51
N LEU A 206 -25.13 12.97 16.57
CA LEU A 206 -26.57 12.93 16.85
C LEU A 206 -26.95 11.81 17.84
N GLY A 207 -26.24 10.69 17.80
CA GLY A 207 -26.38 9.56 18.72
C GLY A 207 -25.94 9.84 20.18
N ARG A 208 -25.24 10.96 20.45
CA ARG A 208 -24.58 11.28 21.74
C ARG A 208 -25.40 11.05 23.01
N ASN A 209 -26.69 11.30 22.96
CA ASN A 209 -27.59 11.13 24.10
C ASN A 209 -28.11 9.69 24.28
N ARG A 210 -27.82 8.81 23.33
CA ARG A 210 -28.23 7.39 23.34
C ARG A 210 -27.09 6.46 23.77
N PHE A 211 -25.87 6.98 23.82
CA PHE A 211 -24.68 6.20 24.20
C PHE A 211 -24.50 6.13 25.71
N VAL A 212 -23.81 5.07 26.12
CA VAL A 212 -23.18 4.96 27.42
C VAL A 212 -21.80 5.60 27.34
N HIS A 213 -21.51 6.54 28.22
CA HIS A 213 -20.24 7.25 28.28
C HIS A 213 -19.44 6.75 29.48
N ILE A 214 -18.49 5.86 29.25
CA ILE A 214 -17.58 5.39 30.30
C ILE A 214 -16.49 6.45 30.50
N PRO A 215 -16.28 6.95 31.74
CA PRO A 215 -15.22 7.91 32.03
C PRO A 215 -13.84 7.27 31.88
N PRO A 216 -12.78 8.06 31.64
CA PRO A 216 -11.41 7.55 31.53
C PRO A 216 -10.93 6.97 32.86
N SER A 217 -10.12 5.90 32.80
CA SER A 217 -9.60 5.18 33.97
C SER A 217 -8.38 5.85 34.63
N GLY A 218 -7.78 6.86 34.00
CA GLY A 218 -6.63 7.57 34.53
C GLY A 218 -5.32 6.76 34.57
N ARG A 219 -4.44 7.10 35.52
CA ARG A 219 -3.06 6.57 35.59
C ARG A 219 -2.92 5.12 36.08
N GLY A 220 -4.00 4.48 36.54
CA GLY A 220 -3.95 3.08 37.04
C GLY A 220 -3.45 2.05 36.01
N PHE A 221 -3.68 2.32 34.73
CA PHE A 221 -3.26 1.53 33.59
C PHE A 221 -1.75 1.16 33.61
N PHE A 222 -0.86 2.14 33.84
CA PHE A 222 0.59 1.90 33.80
C PHE A 222 1.08 0.94 34.88
N LYS A 223 0.46 0.95 36.06
CA LYS A 223 0.86 0.08 37.16
C LYS A 223 0.64 -1.41 36.85
N GLU A 224 -0.39 -1.72 36.07
CA GLU A 224 -0.71 -3.08 35.64
C GLU A 224 0.20 -3.57 34.52
N VAL A 225 0.45 -2.72 33.51
CA VAL A 225 1.30 -3.05 32.35
C VAL A 225 2.73 -3.36 32.78
N PHE A 226 3.29 -2.57 33.71
CA PHE A 226 4.65 -2.74 34.20
C PHE A 226 4.76 -3.71 35.39
N SER A 227 3.72 -4.49 35.69
CA SER A 227 3.80 -5.58 36.64
C SER A 227 4.74 -6.70 36.13
N ARG A 228 5.33 -7.47 37.07
CA ARG A 228 6.21 -8.59 36.71
C ARG A 228 5.51 -9.61 35.80
N ASP A 229 4.26 -9.95 36.11
CA ASP A 229 3.49 -10.92 35.32
C ASP A 229 3.18 -10.36 33.90
N GLY A 230 2.95 -9.04 33.80
CA GLY A 230 2.76 -8.35 32.56
C GLY A 230 3.99 -8.41 31.66
N ILE A 231 5.14 -8.04 32.17
CA ILE A 231 6.41 -8.06 31.41
C ILE A 231 6.75 -9.47 30.93
N VAL A 232 6.55 -10.50 31.76
CA VAL A 232 6.80 -11.91 31.41
C VAL A 232 5.82 -12.38 30.33
N ALA A 233 4.54 -12.00 30.40
CA ALA A 233 3.55 -12.34 29.37
C ALA A 233 3.91 -11.70 28.03
N LEU A 234 4.30 -10.41 28.04
CA LEU A 234 4.76 -9.70 26.86
C LEU A 234 6.01 -10.32 26.24
N GLY A 235 7.02 -10.62 27.07
CA GLY A 235 8.28 -11.23 26.60
C GLY A 235 8.06 -12.56 25.89
N LYS A 236 7.05 -13.34 26.29
CA LYS A 236 6.68 -14.59 25.61
C LYS A 236 5.98 -14.36 24.26
N LEU A 237 5.25 -13.24 24.10
CA LEU A 237 4.53 -12.92 22.86
C LEU A 237 5.40 -12.22 21.82
N VAL A 238 6.51 -11.59 22.21
CA VAL A 238 7.42 -10.88 21.27
C VAL A 238 7.87 -11.78 20.11
N PRO A 239 8.34 -13.03 20.31
CA PRO A 239 8.72 -13.88 19.18
C PRO A 239 7.55 -14.15 18.24
N LEU A 240 6.35 -14.40 18.76
CA LEU A 240 5.15 -14.57 17.94
C LEU A 240 4.88 -13.32 17.09
N PHE A 241 4.95 -12.14 17.71
CA PHE A 241 4.71 -10.87 17.02
C PHE A 241 5.76 -10.59 15.93
N THR A 242 7.00 -11.06 16.12
CA THR A 242 8.05 -10.97 15.08
C THR A 242 7.67 -11.81 13.85
N PHE A 243 7.19 -13.04 14.03
CA PHE A 243 6.68 -13.85 12.92
C PHE A 243 5.47 -13.23 12.23
N VAL A 244 4.54 -12.68 13.01
CA VAL A 244 3.35 -11.96 12.50
C VAL A 244 3.75 -10.68 11.76
N ALA A 245 4.81 -9.98 12.18
CA ALA A 245 5.31 -8.82 11.47
C ALA A 245 5.80 -9.17 10.04
N VAL A 246 6.51 -10.29 9.88
CA VAL A 246 6.90 -10.78 8.55
C VAL A 246 5.68 -11.11 7.71
N PHE A 247 4.64 -11.73 8.27
CA PHE A 247 3.39 -11.96 7.56
C PHE A 247 2.79 -10.65 7.02
N TRP A 248 2.70 -9.61 7.84
CA TRP A 248 2.12 -8.32 7.44
C TRP A 248 2.99 -7.54 6.45
N SER A 249 4.32 -7.73 6.48
CA SER A 249 5.21 -7.12 5.48
C SER A 249 4.92 -7.62 4.05
N LEU A 250 4.39 -8.84 3.94
CA LEU A 250 3.95 -9.39 2.65
C LEU A 250 2.49 -9.06 2.35
N TYR A 251 1.60 -9.25 3.33
CA TYR A 251 0.17 -9.09 3.13
C TYR A 251 -0.20 -7.70 2.59
N ASP A 252 0.33 -6.65 3.18
CA ASP A 252 0.00 -5.27 2.78
C ASP A 252 0.55 -4.87 1.41
N GLN A 253 1.43 -5.68 0.80
CA GLN A 253 1.88 -5.50 -0.59
C GLN A 253 0.75 -5.75 -1.61
N THR A 254 -0.33 -6.40 -1.21
CA THR A 254 -1.55 -6.54 -2.04
C THR A 254 -2.15 -5.19 -2.44
N GLY A 255 -1.94 -4.14 -1.66
CA GLY A 255 -2.37 -2.77 -1.95
C GLY A 255 -1.28 -1.90 -2.60
N SER A 256 -0.10 -2.44 -2.87
CA SER A 256 1.03 -1.71 -3.43
C SER A 256 1.70 -2.46 -4.59
N SER A 257 2.71 -3.28 -4.35
CA SER A 257 3.47 -3.98 -5.40
C SER A 257 2.59 -4.88 -6.27
N TRP A 258 1.53 -5.50 -5.72
CA TRP A 258 0.60 -6.31 -6.51
C TRP A 258 -0.27 -5.46 -7.45
N VAL A 259 -0.59 -4.23 -7.06
CA VAL A 259 -1.33 -3.30 -7.93
C VAL A 259 -0.46 -2.90 -9.12
N LEU A 260 0.83 -2.58 -8.88
CA LEU A 260 1.78 -2.30 -9.95
C LEU A 260 2.03 -3.51 -10.85
N GLN A 261 2.03 -4.73 -10.31
CA GLN A 261 2.08 -5.95 -11.11
C GLN A 261 0.83 -6.11 -11.99
N ALA A 262 -0.36 -5.80 -11.45
CA ALA A 262 -1.62 -5.91 -12.19
C ALA A 262 -1.66 -4.99 -13.42
N GLU A 263 -1.00 -3.82 -13.41
CA GLU A 263 -0.89 -2.93 -14.57
C GLU A 263 -0.25 -3.63 -15.79
N GLN A 264 0.63 -4.60 -15.55
CA GLN A 264 1.37 -5.34 -16.57
C GLN A 264 0.63 -6.63 -17.01
N MET A 265 -0.56 -6.90 -16.47
CA MET A 265 -1.35 -8.11 -16.74
C MET A 265 -2.51 -7.83 -17.71
N ASP A 266 -3.10 -8.91 -18.23
CA ASP A 266 -4.38 -8.81 -18.93
C ASP A 266 -5.52 -8.68 -17.91
N LEU A 267 -6.10 -7.48 -17.85
CA LEU A 267 -7.16 -7.13 -16.90
C LEU A 267 -8.56 -7.63 -17.33
N LYS A 268 -8.69 -8.30 -18.48
CA LYS A 268 -9.94 -8.94 -18.90
C LYS A 268 -10.13 -10.27 -18.19
N PHE A 269 -11.17 -10.37 -17.36
CA PHE A 269 -11.53 -11.60 -16.70
C PHE A 269 -13.05 -11.73 -16.51
N LEU A 270 -13.62 -12.90 -16.86
CA LEU A 270 -15.06 -13.17 -16.83
C LEU A 270 -15.93 -12.15 -17.58
N GLY A 271 -15.45 -11.64 -18.71
CA GLY A 271 -16.18 -10.66 -19.52
C GLY A 271 -16.15 -9.23 -18.99
N ILE A 272 -15.47 -8.98 -17.88
CA ILE A 272 -15.29 -7.65 -17.26
C ILE A 272 -13.84 -7.22 -17.46
N THR A 273 -13.63 -5.94 -17.80
CA THR A 273 -12.31 -5.31 -17.77
C THR A 273 -12.16 -4.59 -16.43
N TRP A 274 -11.27 -5.11 -15.58
CA TRP A 274 -10.98 -4.57 -14.27
C TRP A 274 -10.01 -3.40 -14.36
N LEU A 275 -10.02 -2.53 -13.36
CA LEU A 275 -8.90 -1.62 -13.10
C LEU A 275 -7.92 -2.32 -12.15
N GLU A 276 -6.63 -2.03 -12.31
CA GLU A 276 -5.54 -2.65 -11.54
C GLU A 276 -5.76 -2.60 -10.01
N SER A 277 -6.28 -1.49 -9.51
CA SER A 277 -6.56 -1.31 -8.09
C SER A 277 -7.83 -2.04 -7.62
N GLN A 278 -8.79 -2.32 -8.52
CA GLN A 278 -10.06 -2.96 -8.15
C GLN A 278 -9.89 -4.42 -7.74
N ILE A 279 -8.79 -5.06 -8.14
CA ILE A 279 -8.51 -6.46 -7.76
C ILE A 279 -8.50 -6.67 -6.24
N GLN A 280 -8.19 -5.64 -5.47
CA GLN A 280 -8.20 -5.69 -4.01
C GLN A 280 -9.60 -5.97 -3.44
N ALA A 281 -10.69 -5.75 -4.21
CA ALA A 281 -12.06 -6.06 -3.79
C ALA A 281 -12.32 -7.57 -3.62
N VAL A 282 -11.46 -8.40 -4.18
CA VAL A 282 -11.55 -9.87 -4.04
C VAL A 282 -11.39 -10.29 -2.57
N ASN A 283 -10.49 -9.66 -1.81
CA ASN A 283 -10.22 -10.03 -0.42
C ASN A 283 -11.44 -9.86 0.50
N PRO A 284 -12.13 -8.71 0.60
CA PRO A 284 -13.29 -8.54 1.48
C PRO A 284 -14.42 -9.55 1.22
N ILE A 285 -14.67 -9.90 -0.03
CA ILE A 285 -15.66 -10.94 -0.38
C ILE A 285 -15.19 -12.31 0.09
N LEU A 286 -13.95 -12.67 -0.21
CA LEU A 286 -13.40 -13.96 0.19
C LEU A 286 -13.40 -14.12 1.72
N ILE A 287 -13.11 -13.07 2.48
CA ILE A 287 -13.18 -13.10 3.95
C ILE A 287 -14.58 -13.48 4.43
N LEU A 288 -15.63 -12.85 3.86
CA LEU A 288 -17.02 -13.16 4.24
C LEU A 288 -17.41 -14.62 3.93
N VAL A 289 -16.87 -15.19 2.86
CA VAL A 289 -17.10 -16.59 2.46
C VAL A 289 -16.23 -17.54 3.29
N PHE A 290 -14.97 -17.20 3.48
CA PHE A 290 -13.98 -18.12 4.07
C PHE A 290 -14.13 -18.26 5.58
N ILE A 291 -14.54 -17.24 6.32
CA ILE A 291 -14.74 -17.37 7.77
C ILE A 291 -15.75 -18.49 8.08
N PRO A 292 -16.98 -18.52 7.54
CA PRO A 292 -17.88 -19.66 7.76
C PRO A 292 -17.35 -20.96 7.17
N LEU A 293 -16.75 -20.95 5.98
CA LEU A 293 -16.18 -22.13 5.35
C LEU A 293 -15.10 -22.77 6.24
N PHE A 294 -14.16 -21.98 6.74
CA PHE A 294 -13.11 -22.48 7.63
C PHE A 294 -13.68 -22.98 8.96
N THR A 295 -14.63 -22.25 9.54
CA THR A 295 -15.20 -22.59 10.84
C THR A 295 -16.03 -23.90 10.79
N PHE A 296 -16.88 -24.05 9.79
CA PHE A 296 -17.84 -25.16 9.74
C PHE A 296 -17.37 -26.34 8.90
N VAL A 297 -16.43 -26.16 7.96
CA VAL A 297 -16.00 -27.20 7.04
C VAL A 297 -14.51 -27.52 7.20
N VAL A 298 -13.63 -26.54 6.98
CA VAL A 298 -12.19 -26.78 6.86
C VAL A 298 -11.57 -27.22 8.20
N TYR A 299 -11.82 -26.47 9.28
CA TYR A 299 -11.26 -26.82 10.60
C TYR A 299 -11.79 -28.16 11.13
N PRO A 300 -13.10 -28.48 11.07
CA PRO A 300 -13.58 -29.81 11.47
C PRO A 300 -13.01 -30.95 10.64
N TRP A 301 -12.83 -30.74 9.32
CA TRP A 301 -12.28 -31.74 8.43
C TRP A 301 -10.79 -32.02 8.74
N ILE A 302 -9.96 -30.97 8.85
CA ILE A 302 -8.54 -31.12 9.15
C ILE A 302 -8.33 -31.69 10.56
N ASN A 303 -9.13 -31.28 11.54
CA ASN A 303 -9.05 -31.79 12.91
C ASN A 303 -9.29 -33.30 13.04
N ARG A 304 -9.95 -33.93 12.08
CA ARG A 304 -10.12 -35.39 12.03
C ARG A 304 -8.80 -36.11 11.71
N ILE A 305 -7.91 -35.45 10.96
CA ILE A 305 -6.65 -36.02 10.47
C ILE A 305 -5.49 -35.53 11.37
N PHE A 306 -5.51 -34.24 11.71
CA PHE A 306 -4.43 -33.58 12.40
C PHE A 306 -4.98 -32.50 13.36
N PRO A 307 -4.72 -32.59 14.69
CA PRO A 307 -5.26 -31.63 15.64
C PRO A 307 -4.72 -30.21 15.39
N LEU A 308 -5.59 -29.29 15.04
CA LEU A 308 -5.28 -27.90 14.74
C LEU A 308 -5.21 -27.06 16.02
N THR A 309 -4.02 -26.96 16.61
CA THR A 309 -3.75 -25.96 17.64
C THR A 309 -3.63 -24.55 17.03
N PRO A 310 -3.81 -23.45 17.80
CA PRO A 310 -3.65 -22.10 17.28
C PRO A 310 -2.29 -21.88 16.59
N LEU A 311 -1.20 -22.31 17.16
CA LEU A 311 0.13 -22.17 16.54
C LEU A 311 0.27 -22.99 15.25
N ARG A 312 -0.34 -24.18 15.16
CA ARG A 312 -0.36 -24.97 13.92
C ARG A 312 -1.15 -24.28 12.81
N LYS A 313 -2.27 -23.61 13.16
CA LYS A 313 -3.03 -22.79 12.21
C LYS A 313 -2.17 -21.64 11.69
N ILE A 314 -1.48 -20.92 12.58
CA ILE A 314 -0.58 -19.82 12.17
C ILE A 314 0.54 -20.35 11.26
N GLY A 315 1.18 -21.47 11.60
CA GLY A 315 2.21 -22.08 10.74
C GLY A 315 1.69 -22.48 9.36
N LEU A 316 0.47 -23.05 9.28
CA LEU A 316 -0.18 -23.34 8.00
C LEU A 316 -0.47 -22.07 7.21
N GLY A 317 -0.92 -21.01 7.88
CA GLY A 317 -1.14 -19.70 7.25
C GLY A 317 0.17 -19.10 6.69
N MET A 318 1.29 -19.23 7.42
CA MET A 318 2.59 -18.79 6.91
C MET A 318 3.05 -19.60 5.68
N LEU A 319 2.74 -20.90 5.64
CA LEU A 319 3.01 -21.73 4.46
C LEU A 319 2.15 -21.28 3.26
N LEU A 320 0.85 -21.01 3.48
CA LEU A 320 -0.03 -20.46 2.43
C LEU A 320 0.46 -19.10 1.94
N MET A 321 0.96 -18.24 2.83
CA MET A 321 1.59 -16.98 2.43
C MET A 321 2.79 -17.23 1.50
N THR A 322 3.64 -18.22 1.83
CA THR A 322 4.76 -18.62 0.98
C THR A 322 4.30 -19.06 -0.42
N LEU A 323 3.23 -19.86 -0.48
CA LEU A 323 2.65 -20.30 -1.76
C LEU A 323 2.07 -19.14 -2.57
N SER A 324 1.37 -18.21 -1.92
CA SER A 324 0.80 -17.04 -2.58
C SER A 324 1.88 -16.16 -3.21
N PHE A 325 2.95 -15.85 -2.46
CA PHE A 325 4.09 -15.07 -2.98
C PHE A 325 4.92 -15.86 -4.00
N GLY A 326 5.01 -17.18 -3.87
CA GLY A 326 5.58 -18.05 -4.90
C GLY A 326 4.82 -17.94 -6.23
N LEU A 327 3.48 -17.95 -6.18
CA LEU A 327 2.64 -17.74 -7.37
C LEU A 327 2.82 -16.33 -7.92
N THR A 328 2.87 -15.30 -7.07
CA THR A 328 3.13 -13.91 -7.50
C THR A 328 4.50 -13.78 -8.17
N THR A 329 5.53 -14.47 -7.64
CA THR A 329 6.86 -14.55 -8.27
C THR A 329 6.79 -15.20 -9.65
N LEU A 330 6.02 -16.27 -9.81
CA LEU A 330 5.82 -16.96 -11.08
C LEU A 330 5.11 -16.05 -12.10
N ILE A 331 4.05 -15.35 -11.68
CA ILE A 331 3.35 -14.35 -12.51
C ILE A 331 4.35 -13.30 -13.01
N GLN A 332 5.18 -12.77 -12.12
CA GLN A 332 6.17 -11.76 -12.51
C GLN A 332 7.24 -12.34 -13.46
N THR A 333 7.62 -13.60 -13.29
CA THR A 333 8.55 -14.25 -14.22
C THR A 333 7.98 -14.32 -15.65
N TRP A 334 6.67 -14.55 -15.80
CA TRP A 334 6.00 -14.49 -17.11
C TRP A 334 5.97 -13.07 -17.67
N ILE A 335 5.74 -12.06 -16.82
CA ILE A 335 5.76 -10.65 -17.23
C ILE A 335 7.19 -10.26 -17.70
N ASP A 336 8.21 -10.60 -16.92
CA ASP A 336 9.63 -10.33 -17.25
C ASP A 336 10.06 -11.07 -18.55
N ALA A 337 9.34 -12.12 -18.95
CA ALA A 337 9.50 -12.81 -20.23
C ALA A 337 8.68 -12.18 -21.38
N GLY A 338 8.03 -11.04 -21.17
CA GLY A 338 7.23 -10.32 -22.15
C GLY A 338 5.81 -10.86 -22.36
N GLN A 339 5.32 -11.73 -21.47
CA GLN A 339 3.96 -12.22 -21.53
C GLN A 339 3.00 -11.25 -20.79
N ARG A 340 1.71 -11.32 -21.12
CA ARG A 340 0.64 -10.66 -20.38
C ARG A 340 -0.28 -11.70 -19.74
N PRO A 341 0.10 -12.25 -18.58
CA PRO A 341 -0.73 -13.25 -17.91
C PRO A 341 -2.08 -12.66 -17.50
N SER A 342 -3.13 -13.50 -17.52
CA SER A 342 -4.46 -13.08 -17.08
C SER A 342 -4.47 -12.70 -15.60
N ILE A 343 -5.22 -11.65 -15.24
CA ILE A 343 -5.48 -11.23 -13.86
C ILE A 343 -6.09 -12.35 -13.00
N GLY A 344 -6.68 -13.38 -13.63
CA GLY A 344 -7.17 -14.58 -12.95
C GLY A 344 -6.11 -15.29 -12.11
N TRP A 345 -4.83 -15.25 -12.49
CA TRP A 345 -3.74 -15.79 -11.69
C TRP A 345 -3.52 -15.01 -10.40
N GLN A 346 -3.65 -13.67 -10.46
CA GLN A 346 -3.55 -12.85 -9.26
C GLN A 346 -4.78 -13.02 -8.36
N ILE A 347 -5.99 -13.23 -8.93
CA ILE A 347 -7.18 -13.62 -8.15
C ILE A 347 -6.92 -14.92 -7.39
N LEU A 348 -6.28 -15.92 -8.02
CA LEU A 348 -5.90 -17.17 -7.33
C LEU A 348 -4.90 -16.88 -6.19
N ALA A 349 -3.94 -16.00 -6.39
CA ALA A 349 -3.03 -15.58 -5.33
C ALA A 349 -3.80 -14.89 -4.18
N PHE A 350 -4.83 -14.07 -4.47
CA PHE A 350 -5.74 -13.50 -3.46
C PHE A 350 -6.53 -14.56 -2.70
N VAL A 351 -6.99 -15.62 -3.36
CA VAL A 351 -7.67 -16.76 -2.69
C VAL A 351 -6.73 -17.38 -1.65
N ILE A 352 -5.47 -17.62 -2.02
CA ILE A 352 -4.49 -18.26 -1.13
C ILE A 352 -4.10 -17.31 0.01
N ILE A 353 -3.83 -16.04 -0.26
CA ILE A 353 -3.41 -15.07 0.76
C ILE A 353 -4.54 -14.75 1.74
N THR A 354 -5.80 -14.72 1.29
CA THR A 354 -6.95 -14.52 2.17
C THR A 354 -7.16 -15.72 3.11
N ALA A 355 -6.94 -16.94 2.62
CA ALA A 355 -6.93 -18.11 3.49
C ALA A 355 -5.79 -18.05 4.54
N ALA A 356 -4.61 -17.58 4.13
CA ALA A 356 -3.49 -17.33 5.04
C ALA A 356 -3.83 -16.25 6.09
N GLU A 357 -4.50 -15.18 5.69
CA GLU A 357 -4.93 -14.10 6.57
C GLU A 357 -5.82 -14.61 7.72
N ILE A 358 -6.83 -15.42 7.42
CA ILE A 358 -7.70 -16.00 8.45
C ILE A 358 -6.90 -16.84 9.44
N LEU A 359 -5.96 -17.64 8.95
CA LEU A 359 -5.15 -18.53 9.78
C LEU A 359 -4.11 -17.78 10.62
N VAL A 360 -3.59 -16.65 10.17
CA VAL A 360 -2.56 -15.89 10.91
C VAL A 360 -3.18 -14.73 11.67
N ALA A 361 -3.95 -13.86 11.03
CA ALA A 361 -4.42 -12.63 11.64
C ALA A 361 -5.52 -12.89 12.67
N VAL A 362 -6.57 -13.63 12.30
CA VAL A 362 -7.69 -13.91 13.21
C VAL A 362 -7.22 -14.81 14.36
N VAL A 363 -6.55 -15.91 14.04
CA VAL A 363 -6.08 -16.87 15.05
C VAL A 363 -4.96 -16.28 15.92
N GLY A 364 -4.05 -15.50 15.32
CA GLY A 364 -2.95 -14.85 16.05
C GLY A 364 -3.45 -13.83 17.06
N LEU A 365 -4.46 -13.05 16.68
CA LEU A 365 -5.10 -12.07 17.54
C LEU A 365 -5.84 -12.75 18.71
N GLU A 366 -6.62 -13.79 18.42
CA GLU A 366 -7.31 -14.61 19.44
C GLU A 366 -6.32 -15.27 20.39
N PHE A 367 -5.25 -15.86 19.84
CA PHE A 367 -4.21 -16.50 20.64
C PHE A 367 -3.52 -15.50 21.55
N ALA A 368 -3.09 -14.34 21.06
CA ALA A 368 -2.46 -13.29 21.85
C ALA A 368 -3.39 -12.83 23.00
N TYR A 369 -4.70 -12.67 22.71
CA TYR A 369 -5.70 -12.30 23.71
C TYR A 369 -5.83 -13.36 24.83
N THR A 370 -5.77 -14.67 24.50
CA THR A 370 -5.88 -15.76 25.49
C THR A 370 -4.63 -15.91 26.35
N GLN A 371 -3.46 -15.50 25.85
CA GLN A 371 -2.19 -15.52 26.56
C GLN A 371 -1.98 -14.30 27.48
N ALA A 372 -2.88 -13.31 27.44
CA ALA A 372 -2.77 -12.08 28.19
C ALA A 372 -3.50 -12.15 29.56
N PRO A 373 -2.90 -11.69 30.66
CA PRO A 373 -3.60 -11.42 31.92
C PRO A 373 -4.79 -10.45 31.69
N ARG A 374 -5.85 -10.55 32.52
CA ARG A 374 -7.08 -9.76 32.35
C ARG A 374 -6.84 -8.27 32.17
N ALA A 375 -5.99 -7.70 33.00
CA ALA A 375 -5.67 -6.28 33.00
C ALA A 375 -4.86 -5.81 31.79
N MET A 376 -4.23 -6.73 31.06
CA MET A 376 -3.31 -6.42 29.94
C MET A 376 -3.88 -6.72 28.56
N LYS A 377 -5.10 -7.23 28.47
CA LYS A 377 -5.70 -7.66 27.20
C LYS A 377 -5.69 -6.56 26.14
N SER A 378 -6.11 -5.33 26.51
CA SER A 378 -6.08 -4.19 25.59
C SER A 378 -4.67 -3.85 25.13
N TRP A 379 -3.69 -3.95 26.03
CA TRP A 379 -2.29 -3.67 25.73
C TRP A 379 -1.69 -4.70 24.76
N VAL A 380 -1.95 -5.99 25.01
CA VAL A 380 -1.49 -7.08 24.14
C VAL A 380 -2.10 -6.97 22.74
N MET A 381 -3.38 -6.58 22.66
CA MET A 381 -4.04 -6.28 21.38
C MET A 381 -3.39 -5.10 20.65
N SER A 382 -3.01 -4.07 21.39
CA SER A 382 -2.27 -2.93 20.79
C SER A 382 -0.88 -3.33 20.28
N LEU A 383 -0.19 -4.24 21.00
CA LEU A 383 1.11 -4.78 20.57
C LEU A 383 1.00 -5.66 19.32
N PHE A 384 -0.13 -6.35 19.13
CA PHE A 384 -0.39 -7.04 17.87
C PHE A 384 -0.39 -6.06 16.67
N TRP A 385 -0.98 -4.88 16.84
CA TRP A 385 -0.92 -3.84 15.81
C TRP A 385 0.48 -3.27 15.60
N LEU A 386 1.35 -3.29 16.62
CA LEU A 386 2.78 -2.97 16.42
C LEU A 386 3.51 -4.00 15.56
N ALA A 387 3.06 -5.26 15.51
CA ALA A 387 3.60 -6.21 14.55
C ALA A 387 3.23 -5.81 13.10
N VAL A 388 2.01 -5.31 12.86
CA VAL A 388 1.61 -4.77 11.57
C VAL A 388 2.44 -3.53 11.19
N TRP A 389 2.64 -2.62 12.15
CA TRP A 389 3.54 -1.47 12.00
C TRP A 389 4.94 -1.90 11.60
N GLY A 390 5.54 -2.83 12.34
CA GLY A 390 6.90 -3.31 12.08
C GLY A 390 7.06 -3.98 10.72
N GLY A 391 6.07 -4.78 10.30
CA GLY A 391 6.05 -5.39 8.98
C GLY A 391 6.01 -4.36 7.85
N ASN A 392 5.14 -3.35 7.95
CA ASN A 392 5.07 -2.28 6.96
C ASN A 392 6.35 -1.41 6.95
N GLN A 393 6.92 -1.08 8.13
CA GLN A 393 8.19 -0.38 8.20
C GLN A 393 9.33 -1.16 7.55
N PHE A 394 9.38 -2.48 7.75
CA PHE A 394 10.36 -3.32 7.07
C PHE A 394 10.21 -3.23 5.54
N THR A 395 8.99 -3.35 5.01
CA THR A 395 8.75 -3.24 3.57
C THR A 395 9.10 -1.85 3.03
N ALA A 396 8.77 -0.79 3.76
CA ALA A 396 9.15 0.58 3.40
C ALA A 396 10.69 0.72 3.32
N GLN A 397 11.41 0.22 4.33
CA GLN A 397 12.88 0.27 4.35
C GLN A 397 13.50 -0.56 3.22
N VAL A 398 12.96 -1.75 2.92
CA VAL A 398 13.42 -2.53 1.77
C VAL A 398 13.30 -1.72 0.49
N ASN A 399 12.14 -1.09 0.22
CA ASN A 399 11.93 -0.28 -0.98
C ASN A 399 12.86 0.95 -1.02
N HIS A 400 13.10 1.60 0.12
CA HIS A 400 14.07 2.68 0.23
C HIS A 400 15.49 2.23 -0.15
N PHE A 401 15.97 1.11 0.40
CA PHE A 401 17.33 0.60 0.15
C PHE A 401 17.55 0.05 -1.25
N ILE A 402 16.51 -0.48 -1.89
CA ILE A 402 16.64 -0.99 -3.26
C ILE A 402 16.48 0.11 -4.32
N ALA A 403 15.87 1.24 -4.00
CA ALA A 403 15.74 2.36 -4.91
C ALA A 403 17.12 2.93 -5.27
N ILE A 404 17.33 3.17 -6.55
CA ILE A 404 18.51 3.83 -7.07
C ILE A 404 18.08 5.24 -7.48
N PRO A 405 18.60 6.30 -6.85
CA PRO A 405 18.23 7.66 -7.21
C PRO A 405 18.73 8.01 -8.63
N SER A 406 18.09 8.99 -9.26
CA SER A 406 18.55 9.55 -10.52
C SER A 406 19.65 10.56 -10.27
N SER A 407 20.83 10.40 -10.89
CA SER A 407 21.91 11.39 -10.80
C SER A 407 21.51 12.72 -11.43
N ALA A 408 20.73 12.69 -12.51
CA ALA A 408 20.18 13.89 -13.13
C ALA A 408 19.24 14.66 -12.18
N GLU A 409 18.36 13.96 -11.46
CA GLU A 409 17.46 14.60 -10.49
C GLU A 409 18.21 15.20 -9.32
N LEU A 410 19.16 14.45 -8.74
CA LEU A 410 19.96 14.92 -7.60
C LEU A 410 20.77 16.17 -7.96
N GLN A 411 21.48 16.14 -9.09
CA GLN A 411 22.27 17.28 -9.54
C GLN A 411 21.39 18.47 -9.94
N PHE A 412 20.22 18.20 -10.56
CA PHE A 412 19.27 19.26 -10.91
C PHE A 412 18.69 19.93 -9.67
N GLU A 413 18.34 19.18 -8.63
CA GLU A 413 17.84 19.74 -7.36
C GLU A 413 18.90 20.67 -6.73
N GLU A 414 20.16 20.24 -6.69
CA GLU A 414 21.28 21.05 -6.19
C GLU A 414 21.51 22.30 -7.05
N ALA A 415 21.46 22.17 -8.38
CA ALA A 415 21.63 23.29 -9.29
C ALA A 415 20.47 24.27 -9.20
N SER A 416 19.23 23.78 -9.15
CA SER A 416 18.01 24.59 -9.09
C SER A 416 17.92 25.43 -7.83
N ALA A 417 18.42 24.93 -6.70
CA ALA A 417 18.48 25.66 -5.45
C ALA A 417 19.38 26.92 -5.52
N LYS A 418 20.32 26.95 -6.45
CA LYS A 418 21.26 28.05 -6.68
C LYS A 418 20.78 29.05 -7.74
N LEU A 419 19.68 28.74 -8.46
CA LEU A 419 19.18 29.56 -9.56
C LEU A 419 18.23 30.68 -9.08
N PRO A 420 18.29 31.89 -9.68
CA PRO A 420 17.34 32.97 -9.37
C PRO A 420 15.89 32.55 -9.66
N SER A 421 14.95 33.00 -8.83
CA SER A 421 13.51 32.70 -8.96
C SER A 421 12.90 33.07 -10.33
N ALA A 422 13.46 34.07 -11.03
CA ALA A 422 13.09 34.45 -12.40
C ALA A 422 13.38 33.34 -13.44
N TRP A 423 14.20 32.37 -13.13
CA TRP A 423 14.57 31.27 -14.01
C TRP A 423 13.55 30.11 -14.01
N GLN A 424 12.63 30.16 -13.08
CA GLN A 424 11.61 29.11 -12.92
C GLN A 424 10.45 29.20 -13.94
N THR A 425 10.37 30.27 -14.74
CA THR A 425 9.19 30.55 -15.58
C THR A 425 9.34 30.22 -17.07
N SER A 426 10.55 29.95 -17.56
CA SER A 426 10.80 29.71 -18.99
C SER A 426 11.47 28.36 -19.21
N PRO A 427 11.14 27.62 -20.30
CA PRO A 427 11.87 26.39 -20.67
C PRO A 427 13.36 26.71 -20.87
N ARG A 428 14.23 25.92 -20.28
CA ARG A 428 15.69 26.07 -20.38
C ARG A 428 16.38 24.73 -20.43
N THR A 429 17.58 24.76 -21.01
CA THR A 429 18.51 23.64 -21.01
C THR A 429 19.63 23.96 -20.01
N ILE A 430 19.92 23.04 -19.11
CA ILE A 430 20.99 23.14 -18.13
C ILE A 430 21.93 21.96 -18.35
N VAL A 431 23.22 22.25 -18.38
CA VAL A 431 24.26 21.23 -18.38
C VAL A 431 24.60 20.93 -16.93
N LEU A 432 24.47 19.68 -16.55
CA LEU A 432 24.83 19.19 -15.23
C LEU A 432 26.18 18.49 -15.35
N PRO A 433 27.17 18.85 -14.51
CA PRO A 433 28.45 18.20 -14.53
C PRO A 433 28.28 16.73 -14.17
N GLY A 434 28.72 15.84 -15.01
CA GLY A 434 28.56 14.39 -14.87
C GLY A 434 29.22 13.82 -13.61
N TYR A 435 29.78 12.64 -13.74
CA TYR A 435 30.42 11.93 -12.63
C TYR A 435 31.67 12.61 -12.09
N ASP A 436 32.46 13.25 -12.98
CA ASP A 436 33.72 13.89 -12.61
C ASP A 436 33.55 15.29 -11.97
N GLY A 437 32.34 15.84 -12.00
CA GLY A 437 31.99 17.13 -11.40
C GLY A 437 32.49 18.34 -12.17
N VAL A 438 33.02 18.16 -13.37
CA VAL A 438 33.51 19.24 -14.27
C VAL A 438 32.87 19.09 -15.65
N THR A 439 32.68 20.19 -16.36
CA THR A 439 32.11 20.16 -17.70
C THR A 439 32.99 19.37 -18.66
N SER A 440 32.50 18.23 -19.11
CA SER A 440 33.22 17.27 -19.95
C SER A 440 32.26 16.48 -20.89
N ALA A 441 32.77 15.41 -21.49
CA ALA A 441 31.98 14.57 -22.40
C ALA A 441 30.93 13.70 -21.68
N ASP A 442 30.96 13.62 -20.35
CA ASP A 442 30.03 12.85 -19.52
C ASP A 442 28.90 13.70 -18.91
N ASP A 443 28.80 14.98 -19.31
CA ASP A 443 27.75 15.87 -18.86
C ASP A 443 26.36 15.37 -19.23
N LEU A 444 25.44 15.51 -18.28
CA LEU A 444 24.01 15.34 -18.52
C LEU A 444 23.42 16.68 -18.97
N VAL A 445 22.66 16.66 -20.05
CA VAL A 445 21.93 17.84 -20.50
C VAL A 445 20.47 17.67 -20.11
N VAL A 446 19.98 18.54 -19.24
CA VAL A 446 18.60 18.46 -18.76
C VAL A 446 17.79 19.63 -19.28
N ARG A 447 16.60 19.33 -19.78
CA ARG A 447 15.60 20.35 -20.08
C ARG A 447 14.75 20.54 -18.84
N CYS A 448 14.65 21.78 -18.41
CA CYS A 448 13.74 22.15 -17.34
C CYS A 448 12.66 23.11 -17.85
N GLU A 449 11.44 22.89 -17.40
CA GLU A 449 10.32 23.78 -17.63
C GLU A 449 9.68 24.15 -16.29
N LYS A 450 9.44 25.44 -16.07
CA LYS A 450 8.83 25.96 -14.84
C LYS A 450 9.54 25.48 -13.56
N GLY A 451 10.88 25.40 -13.59
CA GLY A 451 11.69 24.99 -12.44
C GLY A 451 11.72 23.49 -12.18
N ARG A 452 11.30 22.64 -13.14
CA ARG A 452 11.28 21.19 -13.00
C ARG A 452 11.99 20.53 -14.15
N LEU A 453 12.55 19.34 -13.88
CA LEU A 453 13.19 18.50 -14.88
C LEU A 453 12.12 17.89 -15.77
N ASP A 454 12.17 18.21 -17.09
CA ASP A 454 11.23 17.73 -18.10
C ASP A 454 11.81 16.57 -18.91
N ALA A 455 13.08 16.67 -19.29
CA ALA A 455 13.78 15.63 -20.03
C ALA A 455 15.27 15.60 -19.68
N VAL A 456 15.84 14.42 -19.78
CA VAL A 456 17.28 14.18 -19.66
C VAL A 456 17.82 13.77 -21.01
N GLU A 457 18.92 14.37 -21.45
CA GLU A 457 19.71 13.90 -22.58
C GLU A 457 21.02 13.30 -22.03
N ILE A 458 21.23 12.01 -22.31
CA ILE A 458 22.37 11.27 -21.79
C ILE A 458 23.61 11.44 -22.67
N PRO A 459 24.83 11.40 -22.11
CA PRO A 459 26.06 11.41 -22.87
C PRO A 459 26.15 10.17 -23.77
N GLY A 460 26.72 10.34 -24.96
CA GLY A 460 26.80 9.25 -25.94
C GLY A 460 25.47 8.82 -26.54
N ARG A 461 24.45 9.66 -26.49
CA ARG A 461 23.08 9.46 -26.97
C ARG A 461 23.00 8.71 -28.31
N ALA A 462 23.84 9.07 -29.29
CA ALA A 462 23.81 8.48 -30.62
C ALA A 462 23.99 6.96 -30.59
N THR A 463 24.84 6.43 -29.72
CA THR A 463 25.06 4.99 -29.57
C THR A 463 23.82 4.26 -29.04
N PHE A 464 23.15 4.84 -28.05
CA PHE A 464 21.90 4.29 -27.49
C PHE A 464 20.77 4.30 -28.52
N PHE A 465 20.65 5.39 -29.30
CA PHE A 465 19.65 5.48 -30.35
C PHE A 465 19.91 4.49 -31.48
N ALA A 466 21.16 4.32 -31.91
CA ALA A 466 21.53 3.29 -32.90
C ALA A 466 21.27 1.87 -32.36
N ALA A 467 21.46 1.64 -31.08
CA ALA A 467 21.11 0.38 -30.42
C ALA A 467 19.58 0.17 -30.41
N ALA A 468 18.81 1.20 -30.10
CA ALA A 468 17.34 1.16 -30.16
C ALA A 468 16.83 0.87 -31.57
N ASP A 469 17.40 1.50 -32.62
CA ASP A 469 17.05 1.22 -34.02
C ASP A 469 17.19 -0.27 -34.35
N ARG A 470 18.26 -0.94 -33.87
CA ARG A 470 18.46 -2.39 -34.08
C ARG A 470 17.40 -3.25 -33.39
N ILE A 471 16.96 -2.86 -32.21
CA ILE A 471 15.88 -3.53 -31.47
C ILE A 471 14.54 -3.34 -32.18
N GLU A 472 14.19 -2.11 -32.51
CA GLU A 472 12.91 -1.74 -33.16
C GLU A 472 12.75 -2.34 -34.54
N ALA A 473 13.81 -2.34 -35.39
CA ALA A 473 13.80 -2.94 -36.73
C ALA A 473 13.43 -4.43 -36.71
N SER A 474 13.61 -5.08 -35.60
CA SER A 474 13.31 -6.50 -35.39
C SER A 474 11.99 -6.78 -34.68
N SER A 475 11.30 -5.72 -34.22
CA SER A 475 10.13 -5.81 -33.36
C SER A 475 8.86 -5.61 -34.17
N THR A 476 8.46 -6.60 -34.98
CA THR A 476 7.22 -6.52 -35.79
C THR A 476 5.97 -6.61 -34.92
N GLU A 477 5.85 -7.66 -34.11
CA GLU A 477 4.68 -7.87 -33.22
C GLU A 477 5.02 -7.68 -31.73
N ASN A 478 6.19 -8.15 -31.30
CA ASN A 478 6.61 -8.09 -29.89
C ASN A 478 8.05 -7.57 -29.79
N LEU A 479 8.39 -6.98 -28.63
CA LEU A 479 9.78 -6.69 -28.28
C LEU A 479 10.57 -8.02 -28.18
N PRO A 480 11.87 -8.03 -28.57
CA PRO A 480 12.68 -9.24 -28.50
C PRO A 480 12.80 -9.76 -27.06
N SER A 481 12.90 -11.08 -26.90
CA SER A 481 13.25 -11.68 -25.62
C SER A 481 14.58 -11.13 -25.11
N LYS A 482 14.81 -11.26 -23.80
CA LYS A 482 16.04 -10.79 -23.16
C LYS A 482 17.31 -11.32 -23.83
N GLU A 483 17.33 -12.59 -24.23
CA GLU A 483 18.45 -13.23 -24.91
C GLU A 483 18.66 -12.67 -26.31
N ASN A 484 17.62 -12.64 -27.12
CA ASN A 484 17.65 -12.12 -28.48
C ASN A 484 18.01 -10.63 -28.52
N GLY A 485 17.51 -9.83 -27.59
CA GLY A 485 17.84 -8.41 -27.48
C GLY A 485 19.30 -8.18 -27.11
N ARG A 486 19.86 -8.98 -26.20
CA ARG A 486 21.29 -8.92 -25.84
C ARG A 486 22.20 -9.33 -26.98
N GLU A 487 21.84 -10.37 -27.73
CA GLU A 487 22.59 -10.79 -28.91
C GLU A 487 22.69 -9.66 -29.97
N ARG A 488 21.59 -8.92 -30.19
CA ARG A 488 21.54 -7.80 -31.14
C ARG A 488 22.38 -6.60 -30.71
N LEU A 489 22.59 -6.43 -29.41
CA LEU A 489 23.46 -5.40 -28.85
C LEU A 489 24.90 -5.86 -28.64
N ALA A 490 25.22 -7.11 -29.01
CA ALA A 490 26.58 -7.62 -28.87
C ALA A 490 27.61 -6.70 -29.54
N GLY A 491 28.62 -6.30 -28.77
CA GLY A 491 29.68 -5.39 -29.21
C GLY A 491 29.34 -3.89 -29.16
N ALA A 492 28.07 -3.50 -28.88
CA ALA A 492 27.74 -2.09 -28.66
C ALA A 492 28.25 -1.63 -27.28
N LYS A 493 28.92 -0.48 -27.26
CA LYS A 493 29.55 0.07 -26.06
C LYS A 493 29.18 1.54 -25.91
N ASP A 494 29.11 2.00 -24.65
CA ASP A 494 28.96 3.42 -24.30
C ASP A 494 30.29 4.22 -24.55
N LEU A 495 30.28 5.49 -24.14
CA LEU A 495 31.46 6.38 -24.24
C LEU A 495 32.65 5.90 -23.40
N TRP A 496 32.43 5.18 -22.32
CA TRP A 496 33.48 4.70 -21.40
C TRP A 496 33.91 3.27 -21.69
N GLY A 497 33.36 2.66 -22.78
CA GLY A 497 33.68 1.32 -23.21
C GLY A 497 32.89 0.21 -22.52
N ASN A 498 31.91 0.53 -21.71
CA ASN A 498 31.04 -0.47 -21.07
C ASN A 498 30.05 -1.06 -22.10
N PRO A 499 29.74 -2.36 -22.02
CA PRO A 499 28.76 -2.97 -22.91
C PRO A 499 27.34 -2.41 -22.64
N LEU A 500 26.59 -2.21 -23.73
CA LEU A 500 25.16 -1.93 -23.60
C LEU A 500 24.40 -3.23 -23.26
N VAL A 501 23.52 -3.15 -22.29
CA VAL A 501 22.71 -4.27 -21.80
C VAL A 501 21.25 -4.06 -22.16
N TYR A 502 20.64 -5.08 -22.75
CA TYR A 502 19.20 -5.11 -23.02
C TYR A 502 18.47 -5.89 -21.92
N ASP A 503 17.44 -5.30 -21.37
CA ASP A 503 16.51 -5.93 -20.46
C ASP A 503 15.06 -5.69 -20.93
N LEU A 504 14.32 -6.78 -21.10
CA LEU A 504 12.87 -6.73 -21.32
C LEU A 504 12.19 -6.52 -19.97
N ILE A 505 11.36 -5.49 -19.86
CA ILE A 505 10.64 -5.14 -18.62
C ILE A 505 9.28 -5.82 -18.61
N ASP A 506 8.55 -5.68 -19.73
CA ASP A 506 7.26 -6.32 -19.95
C ASP A 506 6.97 -6.45 -21.46
N SER A 507 5.75 -6.80 -21.85
CA SER A 507 5.35 -6.98 -23.25
C SER A 507 5.48 -5.73 -24.13
N SER A 508 5.51 -4.54 -23.52
CA SER A 508 5.51 -3.24 -24.20
C SER A 508 6.73 -2.38 -23.87
N HIS A 509 7.50 -2.71 -22.84
CA HIS A 509 8.64 -1.94 -22.39
C HIS A 509 9.93 -2.74 -22.39
N ALA A 510 10.99 -2.17 -22.97
CA ALA A 510 12.34 -2.67 -22.87
C ALA A 510 13.29 -1.54 -22.47
N ARG A 511 14.43 -1.91 -21.90
CA ARG A 511 15.47 -0.99 -21.47
C ARG A 511 16.81 -1.36 -22.11
N ILE A 512 17.50 -0.35 -22.64
CA ILE A 512 18.90 -0.43 -23.01
C ILE A 512 19.67 0.42 -21.99
N SER A 513 20.55 -0.20 -21.23
CA SER A 513 21.30 0.48 -20.16
C SER A 513 22.79 0.24 -20.27
N SER A 514 23.56 1.11 -19.66
CA SER A 514 25.00 1.01 -19.46
C SER A 514 25.35 1.35 -18.02
N ALA A 515 26.45 0.81 -17.52
CA ALA A 515 27.01 1.13 -16.21
C ALA A 515 27.54 2.58 -16.10
N GLY A 516 27.56 3.34 -17.20
CA GLY A 516 27.95 4.75 -17.18
C GLY A 516 29.41 5.01 -16.78
N PRO A 517 29.71 6.24 -16.30
CA PRO A 517 31.09 6.68 -16.03
C PRO A 517 31.78 5.96 -14.86
N ASP A 518 31.03 5.50 -13.86
CA ASP A 518 31.58 4.77 -12.71
C ASP A 518 31.86 3.28 -12.99
N ARG A 519 31.47 2.79 -14.17
CA ARG A 519 31.63 1.40 -14.63
C ARG A 519 31.02 0.34 -13.72
N THR A 520 30.09 0.75 -12.87
CA THR A 520 29.43 -0.12 -11.89
C THR A 520 27.94 -0.13 -12.17
N SER A 521 27.38 -1.31 -12.47
CA SER A 521 25.93 -1.44 -12.72
C SER A 521 25.11 -1.26 -11.46
N LYS A 522 23.89 -0.76 -11.63
CA LYS A 522 22.92 -0.49 -10.57
C LYS A 522 23.37 0.60 -9.61
N THR A 523 23.89 1.66 -10.16
CA THR A 523 24.20 2.91 -9.47
C THR A 523 23.39 4.08 -10.01
N GLN A 524 23.44 5.22 -9.34
CA GLN A 524 22.81 6.45 -9.81
C GLN A 524 23.38 6.99 -11.12
N TRP A 525 24.53 6.46 -11.54
CA TRP A 525 25.25 6.84 -12.75
C TRP A 525 24.96 5.96 -13.97
N ASP A 526 24.17 4.90 -13.78
CA ASP A 526 23.67 4.11 -14.91
C ASP A 526 22.87 5.01 -15.85
N ILE A 527 23.16 4.93 -17.13
CA ILE A 527 22.44 5.70 -18.15
C ILE A 527 21.80 4.78 -19.16
N GLY A 528 20.78 5.23 -19.82
CA GLY A 528 20.14 4.41 -20.83
C GLY A 528 18.89 4.98 -21.44
N LEU A 529 18.18 4.10 -22.14
CA LEU A 529 17.00 4.40 -22.92
C LEU A 529 15.90 3.37 -22.62
N ILE A 530 14.72 3.83 -22.29
CA ILE A 530 13.51 3.01 -22.23
C ILE A 530 12.82 3.10 -23.59
N ILE A 531 12.52 1.95 -24.18
CA ILE A 531 11.75 1.79 -25.41
C ILE A 531 10.36 1.33 -25.00
N GLU A 532 9.36 2.13 -25.31
CA GLU A 532 7.93 1.83 -25.11
C GLU A 532 7.29 1.56 -26.48
N LYS A 533 6.71 0.39 -26.65
CA LYS A 533 5.93 0.06 -27.83
C LYS A 533 4.52 0.60 -27.70
N VAL A 534 4.17 1.55 -28.55
CA VAL A 534 2.85 2.18 -28.59
C VAL A 534 1.97 1.43 -29.59
N SER A 535 0.86 0.87 -29.14
CA SER A 535 -0.16 0.26 -29.99
C SER A 535 -1.15 1.32 -30.50
N GLY A 536 -1.53 1.25 -31.78
CA GLY A 536 -2.45 2.22 -32.39
C GLY A 536 -3.89 2.20 -31.84
N ASP A 537 -4.24 1.21 -31.01
CA ASP A 537 -5.58 1.02 -30.44
C ASP A 537 -5.75 1.63 -29.03
N ALA A 538 -4.94 2.61 -28.66
CA ALA A 538 -5.13 3.27 -27.37
C ALA A 538 -6.55 3.88 -27.30
N PRO A 539 -7.38 3.56 -26.28
CA PRO A 539 -8.70 4.16 -26.13
C PRO A 539 -8.55 5.67 -26.07
N SER A 540 -9.52 6.40 -26.67
CA SER A 540 -9.46 7.85 -26.74
C SER A 540 -9.20 8.43 -25.34
N THR A 541 -8.04 9.06 -25.16
CA THR A 541 -7.57 9.59 -23.87
C THR A 541 -8.50 10.67 -23.32
N THR A 542 -9.40 11.21 -24.14
CA THR A 542 -10.35 12.27 -23.78
C THR A 542 -11.43 11.85 -22.78
N ASP A 543 -11.72 10.56 -22.66
CA ASP A 543 -12.78 10.07 -21.76
C ASP A 543 -12.33 9.93 -20.30
N THR A 544 -11.02 9.93 -20.03
CA THR A 544 -10.46 9.85 -18.68
C THR A 544 -10.09 11.24 -18.15
N TRP A 545 -10.08 11.39 -16.82
CA TRP A 545 -9.62 12.64 -16.19
C TRP A 545 -8.17 12.95 -16.57
N LEU A 546 -7.30 11.95 -16.58
CA LEU A 546 -5.87 12.10 -16.89
C LEU A 546 -5.68 12.62 -18.31
N GLY A 547 -6.41 12.08 -19.28
CA GLY A 547 -6.36 12.56 -20.66
C GLY A 547 -6.84 14.01 -20.81
N ARG A 548 -7.96 14.37 -20.15
CA ARG A 548 -8.42 15.76 -20.12
C ARG A 548 -7.42 16.69 -19.44
N ARG A 549 -6.76 16.24 -18.36
CA ARG A 549 -5.76 17.03 -17.63
C ARG A 549 -4.50 17.27 -18.47
N LYS A 550 -3.98 16.22 -19.11
CA LYS A 550 -2.84 16.33 -20.05
C LYS A 550 -3.15 17.32 -21.18
N ALA A 551 -4.33 17.22 -21.79
CA ALA A 551 -4.76 18.16 -22.82
C ALA A 551 -4.83 19.61 -22.30
N ALA A 552 -5.34 19.83 -21.10
CA ALA A 552 -5.41 21.15 -20.47
C ALA A 552 -4.01 21.73 -20.15
N LEU A 553 -3.01 20.89 -19.89
CA LEU A 553 -1.62 21.27 -19.69
C LEU A 553 -0.85 21.51 -21.00
N GLY A 554 -1.53 21.31 -22.16
CA GLY A 554 -0.90 21.44 -23.48
C GLY A 554 0.02 20.27 -23.84
N ILE A 555 0.00 19.19 -23.06
CA ILE A 555 0.72 17.95 -23.37
C ILE A 555 -0.05 17.25 -24.50
N LYS A 556 0.40 17.47 -25.72
CA LYS A 556 -0.12 16.75 -26.89
C LYS A 556 0.49 15.35 -26.87
N GLU A 557 -0.31 14.36 -26.53
CA GLU A 557 0.03 13.00 -26.91
C GLU A 557 -0.01 12.95 -28.44
N PRO A 558 1.08 12.56 -29.12
CA PRO A 558 1.02 12.33 -30.56
C PRO A 558 -0.12 11.35 -30.82
N PRO A 559 -0.87 11.52 -31.94
CA PRO A 559 -1.86 10.53 -32.31
C PRO A 559 -1.18 9.17 -32.24
N ALA A 560 -1.84 8.18 -31.61
CA ALA A 560 -1.28 6.86 -31.40
C ALA A 560 -1.01 6.18 -32.75
N GLN A 561 0.06 6.61 -33.42
CA GLN A 561 0.64 5.86 -34.52
C GLN A 561 1.39 4.70 -33.88
N ALA A 562 1.06 3.50 -34.31
CA ALA A 562 1.82 2.33 -33.95
C ALA A 562 3.33 2.59 -34.18
N GLY A 563 4.11 2.48 -33.13
CA GLY A 563 5.53 2.83 -33.19
C GLY A 563 6.22 2.67 -31.85
N PHE A 564 7.38 3.26 -31.74
CA PHE A 564 8.18 3.21 -30.52
C PHE A 564 8.40 4.62 -29.96
N LYS A 565 8.22 4.75 -28.65
CA LYS A 565 8.59 5.94 -27.90
C LYS A 565 9.85 5.65 -27.13
N ARG A 566 10.79 6.59 -27.13
CA ARG A 566 12.08 6.47 -26.46
C ARG A 566 12.20 7.52 -25.38
N THR A 567 12.56 7.10 -24.18
CA THR A 567 12.78 7.99 -23.03
C THR A 567 14.16 7.72 -22.44
N GLU A 568 14.97 8.76 -22.38
CA GLU A 568 16.32 8.70 -21.80
C GLU A 568 16.24 8.78 -20.27
N PHE A 569 17.14 8.09 -19.57
CA PHE A 569 17.22 8.10 -18.13
C PHE A 569 18.65 8.08 -17.60
N SER A 570 18.81 8.53 -16.36
CA SER A 570 20.05 8.45 -15.60
C SER A 570 19.73 8.01 -14.18
N GLY A 571 20.16 6.81 -13.77
CA GLY A 571 19.74 6.18 -12.51
C GLY A 571 18.22 5.89 -12.47
N GLY A 572 17.61 6.05 -11.32
CA GLY A 572 16.15 5.91 -11.16
C GLY A 572 15.63 4.46 -11.28
N GLN A 573 16.48 3.46 -11.15
CA GLN A 573 16.18 2.03 -11.23
C GLN A 573 16.02 1.39 -9.85
N SER A 574 15.90 0.09 -9.80
CA SER A 574 15.87 -0.68 -8.57
C SER A 574 16.96 -1.76 -8.54
N LYS A 575 17.54 -2.00 -7.37
CA LYS A 575 18.47 -3.13 -7.16
C LYS A 575 17.76 -4.48 -7.28
N LEU A 576 16.47 -4.54 -6.88
CA LEU A 576 15.60 -5.70 -7.04
C LEU A 576 14.45 -5.34 -7.98
N GLU A 577 14.50 -5.83 -9.20
CA GLU A 577 13.48 -5.58 -10.24
C GLU A 577 12.73 -6.87 -10.59
N GLY A 578 11.49 -6.72 -11.05
CA GLY A 578 10.68 -7.80 -11.55
C GLY A 578 10.53 -8.97 -10.58
N ALA A 579 10.72 -10.19 -11.07
CA ALA A 579 10.60 -11.41 -10.27
C ALA A 579 11.61 -11.48 -9.11
N ALA A 580 12.73 -10.78 -9.15
CA ALA A 580 13.70 -10.77 -8.05
C ALA A 580 13.14 -10.13 -6.79
N TYR A 581 12.30 -9.10 -6.91
CA TYR A 581 11.60 -8.45 -5.80
C TYR A 581 10.66 -9.44 -5.07
N PHE A 582 9.76 -10.07 -5.80
CA PHE A 582 8.82 -11.02 -5.21
C PHE A 582 9.52 -12.28 -4.68
N ARG A 583 10.58 -12.72 -5.34
CA ARG A 583 11.41 -13.85 -4.89
C ARG A 583 12.08 -13.57 -3.55
N PHE A 584 12.58 -12.36 -3.33
CA PHE A 584 13.13 -11.95 -2.04
C PHE A 584 12.11 -12.13 -0.90
N PHE A 585 10.88 -11.63 -1.07
CA PHE A 585 9.83 -11.77 -0.07
C PHE A 585 9.34 -13.23 0.08
N THR A 586 9.32 -13.99 -1.02
CA THR A 586 9.01 -15.44 -0.97
C THR A 586 10.01 -16.19 -0.12
N TRP A 587 11.32 -15.93 -0.30
CA TRP A 587 12.37 -16.52 0.54
C TRP A 587 12.28 -16.05 1.98
N LEU A 588 12.01 -14.78 2.22
CA LEU A 588 11.84 -14.24 3.56
C LEU A 588 10.76 -14.98 4.34
N VAL A 589 9.57 -15.14 3.77
CA VAL A 589 8.47 -15.83 4.46
C VAL A 589 8.70 -17.35 4.55
N LEU A 590 9.35 -17.97 3.57
CA LEU A 590 9.70 -19.40 3.62
C LEU A 590 10.67 -19.67 4.78
N VAL A 591 11.75 -18.91 4.88
CA VAL A 591 12.73 -19.02 5.97
C VAL A 591 12.04 -18.77 7.31
N THR A 592 11.21 -17.73 7.38
CA THR A 592 10.42 -17.43 8.59
C THR A 592 9.49 -18.58 8.99
N THR A 593 8.85 -19.22 8.01
CA THR A 593 7.99 -20.40 8.22
C THR A 593 8.79 -21.57 8.78
N VAL A 594 9.98 -21.83 8.25
CA VAL A 594 10.88 -22.88 8.76
C VAL A 594 11.28 -22.63 10.21
N PHE A 595 11.59 -21.37 10.57
CA PHE A 595 11.90 -21.01 11.98
C PHE A 595 10.66 -21.02 12.89
N PHE A 596 9.48 -20.78 12.34
CA PHE A 596 8.23 -20.83 13.10
C PHE A 596 7.90 -22.26 13.58
N ILE A 597 8.26 -23.29 12.81
CA ILE A 597 7.99 -24.70 13.16
C ILE A 597 8.56 -25.06 14.53
N PRO A 598 9.89 -24.98 14.79
CA PRO A 598 10.45 -25.28 16.10
C PRO A 598 9.91 -24.35 17.20
N PHE A 599 9.67 -23.07 16.90
CA PHE A 599 9.02 -22.16 17.85
C PHE A 599 7.66 -22.69 18.29
N ALA A 600 6.81 -23.15 17.36
CA ALA A 600 5.49 -23.68 17.67
C ALA A 600 5.52 -24.96 18.52
N PHE A 601 6.61 -25.76 18.46
CA PHE A 601 6.81 -26.91 19.32
C PHE A 601 7.33 -26.56 20.73
N ILE A 602 8.19 -25.55 20.83
CA ILE A 602 8.82 -25.13 22.08
C ILE A 602 7.88 -24.25 22.92
N TYR A 603 7.02 -23.48 22.26
CA TYR A 603 6.12 -22.52 22.92
C TYR A 603 5.10 -23.26 23.77
N ARG A 604 5.11 -22.99 25.10
CA ARG A 604 4.11 -23.53 26.04
C ARG A 604 3.06 -22.46 26.33
N PRO A 605 1.83 -22.59 25.79
CA PRO A 605 0.76 -21.65 26.07
C PRO A 605 0.35 -21.68 27.53
N LYS A 606 0.18 -20.50 28.13
CA LYS A 606 -0.38 -20.34 29.48
C LYS A 606 -1.71 -19.62 29.33
N THR A 607 -2.79 -20.40 29.25
CA THR A 607 -4.14 -19.82 29.08
C THR A 607 -4.58 -19.24 30.43
N TYR A 608 -4.88 -17.94 30.44
CA TYR A 608 -5.53 -17.28 31.56
C TYR A 608 -7.04 -17.43 31.37
N LEU A 609 -7.59 -18.56 31.91
CA LEU A 609 -9.02 -18.82 31.90
C LEU A 609 -9.77 -17.85 32.84
N HIS A 610 -10.98 -17.52 32.46
CA HIS A 610 -11.91 -16.75 33.29
C HIS A 610 -12.61 -17.71 34.24
N ASP A 611 -12.41 -17.52 35.53
CA ASP A 611 -13.35 -17.97 36.54
C ASP A 611 -14.49 -16.98 36.66
#